data_a029e6957026c81f21a133107bd3e721
#
_entry.id   a029e6957026c81f21a133107bd3e721
#
_cell.length_a   1.000
_cell.length_b   1.000
_cell.length_c   1.000
_cell.angle_alpha   90.00
_cell.angle_beta   90.00
_cell.angle_gamma   90.00
#
_symmetry.space_group_name_H-M   'P 1'
#
loop_
_entity.id
_entity.type
_entity.pdbx_description
1 polymer ?
#
loop_
_entity_poly.entity_id
_entity_poly.type
_entity_poly.pdbx_seq_one_letter_code
_entity_poly.pdbx_strand_id
1 'polypeptide(L)'
;TFDTYSSTDLAAVGIFAGGVVLAYALAGFSNFFLRRPFVSDAVFALLIMVTVAAFVIFQFTTHKQSTYDIAFVDWRLVPAAVLILFALWILAALALACSTRFDMIPTLAICSALFLVGLMSDYLFGRPAERGVWWGSVLYTLVPNWQNFWLADALDSGKSTFHWGYVGKAFAYVVGYVGAALAVAVTLF
;
A
#
# COMPACT_ATOMS: atom_id res chain seq x y z
N THR A 1 -20.75 2.33 30.12
CA THR A 1 -21.29 3.47 29.35
C THR A 1 -20.40 3.71 28.16
N PHE A 2 -20.83 3.14 27.05
CA PHE A 2 -20.19 3.30 25.73
C PHE A 2 -20.70 4.60 25.10
N ASP A 3 -20.01 5.72 25.31
CA ASP A 3 -20.26 6.95 24.58
C ASP A 3 -18.92 7.63 24.28
N THR A 4 -18.10 6.98 23.45
CA THR A 4 -17.08 7.68 22.68
C THR A 4 -17.60 7.80 21.25
N TYR A 5 -18.51 8.73 21.01
CA TYR A 5 -18.72 9.28 19.68
C TYR A 5 -17.38 9.89 19.25
N SER A 6 -16.68 9.22 18.36
CA SER A 6 -15.57 9.82 17.65
C SER A 6 -16.15 10.96 16.82
N SER A 7 -16.12 12.17 17.36
CA SER A 7 -16.46 13.36 16.58
C SER A 7 -15.46 13.41 15.42
N THR A 8 -15.97 13.24 14.20
CA THR A 8 -15.17 13.40 13.00
C THR A 8 -14.48 14.75 13.06
N ASP A 9 -13.14 14.79 13.04
CA ASP A 9 -12.39 16.05 13.04
C ASP A 9 -12.59 16.74 11.69
N LEU A 10 -13.61 17.61 11.65
CA LEU A 10 -13.98 18.38 10.46
C LEU A 10 -12.80 19.21 9.92
N ALA A 11 -11.87 19.62 10.79
CA ALA A 11 -10.67 20.34 10.36
C ALA A 11 -9.73 19.42 9.58
N ALA A 12 -9.51 18.20 10.08
CA ALA A 12 -8.68 17.20 9.39
C ALA A 12 -9.27 16.80 8.02
N VAL A 13 -10.60 16.57 7.98
CA VAL A 13 -11.30 16.29 6.73
C VAL A 13 -11.21 17.46 5.76
N GLY A 14 -11.36 18.70 6.25
CA GLY A 14 -11.24 19.91 5.43
C GLY A 14 -9.84 20.10 4.85
N ILE A 15 -8.80 19.87 5.65
CA ILE A 15 -7.39 19.95 5.19
C ILE A 15 -7.12 18.88 4.11
N PHE A 16 -7.57 17.64 4.34
CA PHE A 16 -7.40 16.56 3.37
C PHE A 16 -8.12 16.85 2.05
N ALA A 17 -9.42 17.22 2.13
CA ALA A 17 -10.21 17.55 0.95
C ALA A 17 -9.62 18.75 0.20
N GLY A 18 -9.19 19.80 0.92
CA GLY A 18 -8.50 20.95 0.36
C GLY A 18 -7.20 20.58 -0.36
N GLY A 19 -6.41 19.67 0.21
CA GLY A 19 -5.20 19.14 -0.41
C GLY A 19 -5.48 18.41 -1.73
N VAL A 20 -6.54 17.60 -1.76
CA VAL A 20 -6.96 16.89 -3.00
C VAL A 20 -7.41 17.89 -4.07
N VAL A 21 -8.27 18.86 -3.71
CA VAL A 21 -8.74 19.88 -4.66
C VAL A 21 -7.57 20.70 -5.20
N LEU A 22 -6.63 21.09 -4.35
CA LEU A 22 -5.45 21.84 -4.74
C LEU A 22 -4.54 21.01 -5.69
N ALA A 23 -4.38 19.73 -5.45
CA ALA A 23 -3.62 18.84 -6.34
C ALA A 23 -4.20 18.81 -7.76
N TYR A 24 -5.52 18.65 -7.88
CA TYR A 24 -6.18 18.68 -9.18
C TYR A 24 -6.13 20.06 -9.84
N ALA A 25 -6.23 21.15 -9.07
CA ALA A 25 -6.09 22.50 -9.59
C ALA A 25 -4.67 22.75 -10.14
N LEU A 26 -3.64 22.31 -9.43
CA LEU A 26 -2.23 22.39 -9.88
C LEU A 26 -1.99 21.57 -11.14
N ALA A 27 -2.55 20.36 -11.22
CA ALA A 27 -2.43 19.52 -12.42
C ALA A 27 -3.17 20.14 -13.62
N GLY A 28 -4.36 20.73 -13.40
CA GLY A 28 -5.09 21.47 -14.41
C GLY A 28 -4.33 22.70 -14.91
N PHE A 29 -3.74 23.46 -14.01
CA PHE A 29 -2.88 24.59 -14.33
C PHE A 29 -1.65 24.16 -15.16
N SER A 30 -0.96 23.11 -14.72
CA SER A 30 0.18 22.54 -15.42
C SER A 30 -0.20 22.07 -16.85
N ASN A 31 -1.32 21.38 -16.98
CA ASN A 31 -1.83 20.94 -18.27
C ASN A 31 -2.14 22.11 -19.21
N PHE A 32 -2.80 23.14 -18.69
CA PHE A 32 -3.22 24.29 -19.50
C PHE A 32 -2.05 25.19 -19.90
N PHE A 33 -1.19 25.57 -18.96
CA PHE A 33 -0.11 26.53 -19.22
C PHE A 33 1.20 25.88 -19.72
N LEU A 34 1.56 24.70 -19.17
CA LEU A 34 2.81 24.02 -19.52
C LEU A 34 2.63 22.91 -20.55
N ARG A 35 1.39 22.63 -20.99
CA ARG A 35 1.05 21.55 -21.95
C ARG A 35 1.57 20.18 -21.54
N ARG A 36 1.61 19.91 -20.23
CA ARG A 36 2.03 18.62 -19.69
C ARG A 36 0.86 17.64 -19.62
N PRO A 37 1.11 16.31 -19.61
CA PRO A 37 0.05 15.31 -19.48
C PRO A 37 -0.63 15.43 -18.11
N PHE A 38 -1.92 15.74 -18.11
CA PHE A 38 -2.71 15.97 -16.89
C PHE A 38 -2.62 14.83 -15.87
N VAL A 39 -2.71 13.57 -16.34
CA VAL A 39 -2.75 12.38 -15.46
C VAL A 39 -1.44 12.24 -14.67
N SER A 40 -0.30 12.41 -15.33
CA SER A 40 1.00 12.32 -14.67
C SER A 40 1.17 13.39 -13.60
N ASP A 41 0.87 14.63 -13.95
CA ASP A 41 1.00 15.77 -13.05
C ASP A 41 -0.03 15.69 -11.90
N ALA A 42 -1.24 15.20 -12.17
CA ALA A 42 -2.27 14.98 -11.15
C ALA A 42 -1.83 13.94 -10.11
N VAL A 43 -1.29 12.80 -10.55
CA VAL A 43 -0.80 11.75 -9.63
C VAL A 43 0.35 12.28 -8.78
N PHE A 44 1.30 12.99 -9.39
CA PHE A 44 2.44 13.55 -8.68
C PHE A 44 2.03 14.64 -7.68
N ALA A 45 1.16 15.57 -8.12
CA ALA A 45 0.64 16.62 -7.26
C ALA A 45 -0.20 16.05 -6.10
N LEU A 46 -1.00 15.01 -6.36
CA LEU A 46 -1.81 14.32 -5.36
C LEU A 46 -0.92 13.68 -4.29
N LEU A 47 0.13 12.98 -4.69
CA LEU A 47 1.08 12.36 -3.77
C LEU A 47 1.73 13.39 -2.84
N ILE A 48 2.17 14.53 -3.39
CA ILE A 48 2.78 15.60 -2.60
C ILE A 48 1.73 16.24 -1.68
N MET A 49 0.57 16.62 -2.20
CA MET A 49 -0.45 17.34 -1.43
C MET A 49 -1.05 16.49 -0.32
N VAL A 50 -1.29 15.19 -0.56
CA VAL A 50 -1.78 14.27 0.47
C VAL A 50 -0.72 14.07 1.57
N THR A 51 0.56 13.98 1.21
CA THR A 51 1.65 13.87 2.19
C THR A 51 1.75 15.15 3.04
N VAL A 52 1.67 16.32 2.42
CA VAL A 52 1.67 17.61 3.13
C VAL A 52 0.43 17.74 4.01
N ALA A 53 -0.75 17.39 3.51
CA ALA A 53 -1.98 17.42 4.28
C ALA A 53 -1.91 16.50 5.50
N ALA A 54 -1.39 15.28 5.36
CA ALA A 54 -1.18 14.35 6.47
C ALA A 54 -0.24 14.94 7.52
N PHE A 55 0.86 15.57 7.10
CA PHE A 55 1.79 16.24 8.01
C PHE A 55 1.15 17.42 8.75
N VAL A 56 0.38 18.24 8.04
CA VAL A 56 -0.34 19.38 8.63
C VAL A 56 -1.38 18.88 9.63
N ILE A 57 -2.19 17.88 9.28
CA ILE A 57 -3.18 17.28 10.18
C ILE A 57 -2.50 16.78 11.46
N PHE A 58 -1.39 16.09 11.33
CA PHE A 58 -0.61 15.60 12.46
C PHE A 58 -0.21 16.74 13.40
N GLN A 59 0.28 17.85 12.87
CA GLN A 59 0.68 19.00 13.68
C GLN A 59 -0.51 19.66 14.42
N PHE A 60 -1.66 19.76 13.77
CA PHE A 60 -2.86 20.36 14.39
C PHE A 60 -3.48 19.44 15.44
N THR A 61 -3.49 18.14 15.22
CA THR A 61 -4.05 17.17 16.18
C THR A 61 -3.19 17.11 17.44
N THR A 62 -1.87 17.19 17.32
CA THR A 62 -0.94 17.18 18.45
C THR A 62 -1.09 18.42 19.34
N HIS A 63 -1.52 19.57 18.78
CA HIS A 63 -1.71 20.80 19.56
C HIS A 63 -3.04 20.87 20.32
N LYS A 64 -4.06 20.10 19.93
CA LYS A 64 -5.38 20.10 20.59
C LYS A 64 -5.45 19.19 21.82
N GLN A 65 -4.57 18.24 21.95
CA GLN A 65 -4.55 17.33 23.09
C GLN A 65 -3.61 17.88 24.15
N SER A 66 -4.23 18.39 25.20
CA SER A 66 -3.73 18.81 26.52
C SER A 66 -2.27 18.43 26.85
N THR A 67 -1.56 19.41 27.18
CA THR A 67 -0.31 19.74 27.92
C THR A 67 0.54 18.63 28.54
N TYR A 68 0.15 17.36 28.58
CA TYR A 68 0.87 16.29 29.27
C TYR A 68 1.16 15.02 28.45
N ASP A 69 0.53 14.81 27.32
CA ASP A 69 0.88 13.70 26.43
C ASP A 69 1.50 14.25 25.15
N ILE A 70 2.84 14.30 25.15
CA ILE A 70 3.59 14.37 23.90
C ILE A 70 3.15 13.13 23.11
N ALA A 71 2.31 13.32 22.10
CA ALA A 71 1.96 12.24 21.18
C ALA A 71 3.26 11.77 20.53
N PHE A 72 3.86 10.75 21.12
CA PHE A 72 5.00 10.08 20.50
C PHE A 72 4.52 9.53 19.17
N VAL A 73 5.16 9.98 18.09
CA VAL A 73 5.02 9.34 16.80
C VAL A 73 5.23 7.85 17.02
N ASP A 74 4.20 7.06 16.77
CA ASP A 74 4.35 5.62 16.89
C ASP A 74 5.25 5.13 15.75
N TRP A 75 6.54 5.03 16.04
CA TRP A 75 7.56 4.57 15.10
C TRP A 75 7.26 3.16 14.54
N ARG A 76 6.30 2.45 15.11
CA ARG A 76 5.81 1.17 14.60
C ARG A 76 5.06 1.32 13.27
N LEU A 77 4.51 2.51 12.99
CA LEU A 77 3.85 2.80 11.71
C LEU A 77 4.83 2.80 10.52
N VAL A 78 6.09 3.16 10.75
CA VAL A 78 7.09 3.22 9.68
C VAL A 78 7.35 1.85 9.04
N PRO A 79 7.66 0.77 9.79
CA PRO A 79 7.79 -0.55 9.20
C PRO A 79 6.51 -1.05 8.52
N ALA A 80 5.34 -0.74 9.08
CA ALA A 80 4.06 -1.11 8.46
C ALA A 80 3.86 -0.41 7.11
N ALA A 81 4.15 0.88 7.03
CA ALA A 81 4.09 1.65 5.77
C ALA A 81 5.07 1.09 4.73
N VAL A 82 6.28 0.72 5.14
CA VAL A 82 7.28 0.09 4.26
C VAL A 82 6.79 -1.25 3.72
N LEU A 83 6.15 -2.08 4.55
CA LEU A 83 5.60 -3.35 4.11
C LEU A 83 4.45 -3.18 3.11
N ILE A 84 3.56 -2.21 3.34
CA ILE A 84 2.51 -1.87 2.36
C ILE A 84 3.13 -1.40 1.05
N LEU A 85 4.18 -0.58 1.09
CA LEU A 85 4.91 -0.17 -0.11
C LEU A 85 5.50 -1.37 -0.87
N PHE A 86 6.02 -2.36 -0.17
CA PHE A 86 6.53 -3.60 -0.76
C PHE A 86 5.42 -4.40 -1.46
N ALA A 87 4.24 -4.50 -0.85
CA ALA A 87 3.07 -5.11 -1.48
C ALA A 87 2.70 -4.38 -2.77
N LEU A 88 2.68 -3.06 -2.75
CA LEU A 88 2.40 -2.25 -3.94
C LEU A 88 3.44 -2.46 -5.05
N TRP A 89 4.72 -2.65 -4.73
CA TRP A 89 5.76 -2.95 -5.72
C TRP A 89 5.52 -4.29 -6.41
N ILE A 90 5.14 -5.33 -5.67
CA ILE A 90 4.78 -6.63 -6.26
C ILE A 90 3.59 -6.46 -7.20
N LEU A 91 2.53 -5.77 -6.74
CA LEU A 91 1.32 -5.57 -7.54
C LEU A 91 1.62 -4.77 -8.82
N ALA A 92 2.44 -3.72 -8.72
CA ALA A 92 2.88 -2.93 -9.88
C ALA A 92 3.70 -3.77 -10.88
N ALA A 93 4.59 -4.63 -10.41
CA ALA A 93 5.37 -5.52 -11.27
C ALA A 93 4.48 -6.55 -11.99
N LEU A 94 3.47 -7.11 -11.30
CA LEU A 94 2.48 -8.00 -11.90
C LEU A 94 1.64 -7.27 -12.95
N ALA A 95 1.17 -6.07 -12.63
CA ALA A 95 0.40 -5.25 -13.58
C ALA A 95 1.22 -4.93 -14.82
N LEU A 96 2.50 -4.58 -14.65
CA LEU A 96 3.41 -4.35 -15.76
C LEU A 96 3.60 -5.61 -16.62
N ALA A 97 3.83 -6.77 -15.98
CA ALA A 97 3.96 -8.03 -16.70
C ALA A 97 2.69 -8.40 -17.49
N CYS A 98 1.50 -8.20 -16.91
CA CYS A 98 0.24 -8.45 -17.60
C CYS A 98 0.02 -7.47 -18.76
N SER A 99 0.36 -6.21 -18.59
CA SER A 99 0.15 -5.16 -19.60
C SER A 99 0.99 -5.33 -20.86
N THR A 100 2.01 -6.19 -20.84
CA THR A 100 2.80 -6.52 -22.05
C THR A 100 1.99 -7.36 -23.07
N ARG A 101 0.97 -8.07 -22.63
CA ARG A 101 0.17 -8.99 -23.47
C ARG A 101 -1.32 -8.70 -23.47
N PHE A 102 -1.81 -8.04 -22.45
CA PHE A 102 -3.25 -7.80 -22.30
C PHE A 102 -3.54 -6.31 -22.32
N ASP A 103 -4.72 -5.97 -22.82
CA ASP A 103 -5.28 -4.64 -22.72
C ASP A 103 -5.62 -4.29 -21.24
N MET A 104 -6.02 -3.05 -21.02
CA MET A 104 -6.29 -2.51 -19.68
C MET A 104 -7.31 -3.33 -18.89
N ILE A 105 -8.42 -3.75 -19.51
CA ILE A 105 -9.51 -4.46 -18.82
C ILE A 105 -9.08 -5.86 -18.35
N PRO A 106 -8.52 -6.74 -19.20
CA PRO A 106 -7.99 -8.03 -18.76
C PRO A 106 -6.88 -7.91 -17.73
N THR A 107 -5.97 -6.94 -17.89
CA THR A 107 -4.89 -6.68 -16.92
C THR A 107 -5.46 -6.37 -15.54
N LEU A 108 -6.44 -5.47 -15.45
CA LEU A 108 -7.10 -5.12 -14.20
C LEU A 108 -7.81 -6.34 -13.57
N ALA A 109 -8.50 -7.13 -14.38
CA ALA A 109 -9.19 -8.33 -13.91
C ALA A 109 -8.22 -9.37 -13.34
N ILE A 110 -7.11 -9.65 -14.05
CA ILE A 110 -6.07 -10.59 -13.59
C ILE A 110 -5.41 -10.10 -12.31
N CYS A 111 -5.00 -8.83 -12.25
CA CYS A 111 -4.38 -8.25 -11.05
C CYS A 111 -5.32 -8.29 -9.84
N SER A 112 -6.62 -7.99 -10.05
CA SER A 112 -7.63 -8.07 -8.98
C SER A 112 -7.83 -9.51 -8.51
N ALA A 113 -7.89 -10.47 -9.43
CA ALA A 113 -8.01 -11.89 -9.10
C ALA A 113 -6.78 -12.39 -8.32
N LEU A 114 -5.56 -12.05 -8.76
CA LEU A 114 -4.32 -12.40 -8.07
C LEU A 114 -4.23 -11.76 -6.68
N PHE A 115 -4.72 -10.53 -6.54
CA PHE A 115 -4.80 -9.86 -5.25
C PHE A 115 -5.74 -10.59 -4.30
N LEU A 116 -6.95 -10.93 -4.73
CA LEU A 116 -7.93 -11.66 -3.91
C LEU A 116 -7.45 -13.06 -3.54
N VAL A 117 -6.91 -13.81 -4.50
CA VAL A 117 -6.35 -15.15 -4.26
C VAL A 117 -5.16 -15.08 -3.31
N GLY A 118 -4.31 -14.08 -3.45
CA GLY A 118 -3.16 -13.88 -2.58
C GLY A 118 -3.53 -13.47 -1.15
N LEU A 119 -4.65 -12.76 -0.93
CA LEU A 119 -5.20 -12.50 0.40
C LEU A 119 -5.65 -13.79 1.10
N MET A 120 -6.11 -14.76 0.32
CA MET A 120 -6.56 -16.06 0.83
C MET A 120 -5.51 -17.16 0.69
N SER A 121 -4.27 -16.83 0.33
CA SER A 121 -3.24 -17.82 -0.05
C SER A 121 -2.93 -18.79 1.07
N ASP A 122 -2.87 -18.36 2.33
CA ASP A 122 -2.65 -19.23 3.49
C ASP A 122 -3.76 -20.26 3.66
N TYR A 123 -5.01 -19.84 3.46
CA TYR A 123 -6.14 -20.73 3.57
C TYR A 123 -6.23 -21.71 2.39
N LEU A 124 -6.03 -21.22 1.16
CA LEU A 124 -6.20 -22.01 -0.06
C LEU A 124 -5.01 -22.93 -0.32
N PHE A 125 -3.80 -22.46 -0.11
CA PHE A 125 -2.57 -23.15 -0.50
C PHE A 125 -1.68 -23.52 0.69
N GLY A 126 -1.68 -22.72 1.76
CA GLY A 126 -0.86 -22.96 2.95
C GLY A 126 -1.23 -24.27 3.64
N ARG A 127 -2.51 -24.50 3.92
CA ARG A 127 -3.00 -25.74 4.54
C ARG A 127 -2.70 -27.02 3.72
N PRO A 128 -2.93 -27.05 2.39
CA PRO A 128 -2.48 -28.17 1.56
C PRO A 128 -0.96 -28.36 1.55
N ALA A 129 -0.20 -27.27 1.51
CA ALA A 129 1.26 -27.32 1.54
C ALA A 129 1.80 -27.95 2.84
N GLU A 130 1.25 -27.59 3.99
CA GLU A 130 1.58 -28.18 5.30
C GLU A 130 1.28 -29.67 5.37
N ARG A 131 0.27 -30.14 4.63
CA ARG A 131 -0.07 -31.57 4.50
C ARG A 131 0.84 -32.34 3.53
N GLY A 132 1.87 -31.69 2.98
CA GLY A 132 2.80 -32.29 2.04
C GLY A 132 2.26 -32.46 0.62
N VAL A 133 1.19 -31.76 0.26
CA VAL A 133 0.61 -31.81 -1.09
C VAL A 133 1.48 -30.93 -2.00
N TRP A 134 2.13 -31.54 -2.99
CA TRP A 134 3.12 -30.87 -3.84
C TRP A 134 2.57 -29.65 -4.61
N TRP A 135 1.36 -29.74 -5.15
CA TRP A 135 0.74 -28.61 -5.87
C TRP A 135 0.42 -27.43 -4.94
N GLY A 136 0.06 -27.70 -3.67
CA GLY A 136 -0.16 -26.67 -2.67
C GLY A 136 1.11 -25.86 -2.42
N SER A 137 2.26 -26.54 -2.27
CA SER A 137 3.57 -25.89 -2.06
C SER A 137 3.97 -25.04 -3.28
N VAL A 138 3.75 -25.55 -4.49
CA VAL A 138 4.07 -24.80 -5.73
C VAL A 138 3.21 -23.54 -5.85
N LEU A 139 1.89 -23.66 -5.66
CA LEU A 139 0.97 -22.51 -5.75
C LEU A 139 1.20 -21.50 -4.62
N TYR A 140 1.51 -21.97 -3.41
CA TYR A 140 1.84 -21.10 -2.28
C TYR A 140 3.11 -20.27 -2.52
N THR A 141 4.06 -20.83 -3.28
CA THR A 141 5.29 -20.11 -3.67
C THR A 141 5.04 -19.15 -4.84
N LEU A 142 4.16 -19.53 -5.78
CA LEU A 142 3.90 -18.77 -6.99
C LEU A 142 2.95 -17.57 -6.76
N VAL A 143 1.98 -17.73 -5.86
CA VAL A 143 1.01 -16.66 -5.55
C VAL A 143 1.58 -15.78 -4.43
N PRO A 144 1.64 -14.45 -4.61
CA PRO A 144 2.16 -13.58 -3.56
C PRO A 144 1.24 -13.62 -2.33
N ASN A 145 1.82 -13.92 -1.18
CA ASN A 145 1.07 -13.91 0.07
C ASN A 145 1.02 -12.49 0.63
N TRP A 146 -0.13 -11.84 0.49
CA TRP A 146 -0.34 -10.46 0.95
C TRP A 146 -0.44 -10.35 2.46
N GLN A 147 -0.78 -11.43 3.18
CA GLN A 147 -0.90 -11.42 4.64
C GLN A 147 0.44 -11.11 5.32
N ASN A 148 1.56 -11.47 4.68
CA ASN A 148 2.90 -11.14 5.18
C ASN A 148 3.19 -9.63 5.21
N PHE A 149 2.44 -8.84 4.45
CA PHE A 149 2.59 -7.39 4.39
C PHE A 149 1.52 -6.64 5.18
N TRP A 150 0.45 -7.35 5.62
CA TRP A 150 -0.66 -6.77 6.34
C TRP A 150 -0.53 -6.99 7.85
N LEU A 151 0.12 -6.05 8.51
CA LEU A 151 0.40 -6.13 9.94
C LEU A 151 -0.50 -5.21 10.79
N ALA A 152 -1.65 -4.77 10.24
CA ALA A 152 -2.57 -3.91 10.98
C ALA A 152 -3.05 -4.55 12.30
N ASP A 153 -3.37 -5.84 12.30
CA ASP A 153 -3.83 -6.57 13.48
C ASP A 153 -2.72 -6.68 14.55
N ALA A 154 -1.46 -6.73 14.12
CA ALA A 154 -0.33 -6.78 15.02
C ALA A 154 -0.06 -5.41 15.68
N LEU A 155 -0.36 -4.32 15.00
CA LEU A 155 -0.28 -2.96 15.52
C LEU A 155 -1.38 -2.71 16.55
N ASP A 156 -2.61 -3.15 16.30
CA ASP A 156 -3.77 -2.95 17.16
C ASP A 156 -3.63 -3.75 18.48
N SER A 157 -3.07 -4.94 18.42
CA SER A 157 -2.87 -5.79 19.61
C SER A 157 -1.77 -5.31 20.57
N GLY A 158 -0.98 -4.32 20.21
CA GLY A 158 0.09 -3.72 21.04
C GLY A 158 1.23 -4.67 21.44
N LYS A 159 1.18 -5.94 21.02
CA LYS A 159 2.09 -7.01 21.47
C LYS A 159 3.28 -7.27 20.57
N SER A 160 3.30 -6.71 19.35
CA SER A 160 4.37 -7.00 18.41
C SER A 160 5.47 -5.94 18.48
N THR A 161 6.64 -6.35 18.92
CA THR A 161 7.86 -5.59 18.71
C THR A 161 8.28 -5.81 17.26
N PHE A 162 8.18 -4.79 16.43
CA PHE A 162 8.64 -4.86 15.06
C PHE A 162 10.14 -5.09 15.00
N HIS A 163 10.55 -6.22 14.43
CA HIS A 163 11.95 -6.50 14.19
C HIS A 163 12.32 -6.08 12.77
N TRP A 164 13.27 -5.17 12.62
CA TRP A 164 13.81 -4.76 11.31
C TRP A 164 14.31 -5.95 10.47
N GLY A 165 14.69 -7.05 11.15
CA GLY A 165 15.02 -8.30 10.47
C GLY A 165 13.86 -8.90 9.66
N TYR A 166 12.61 -8.69 10.09
CA TYR A 166 11.43 -9.09 9.31
C TYR A 166 11.28 -8.26 8.03
N VAL A 167 11.44 -6.94 8.15
CA VAL A 167 11.40 -6.02 7.00
C VAL A 167 12.48 -6.38 5.99
N GLY A 168 13.69 -6.74 6.45
CA GLY A 168 14.77 -7.20 5.58
C GLY A 168 14.44 -8.50 4.82
N LYS A 169 13.81 -9.48 5.48
CA LYS A 169 13.35 -10.72 4.84
C LYS A 169 12.23 -10.43 3.83
N ALA A 170 11.27 -9.58 4.19
CA ALA A 170 10.22 -9.14 3.29
C ALA A 170 10.79 -8.44 2.06
N PHE A 171 11.80 -7.58 2.22
CA PHE A 171 12.49 -6.92 1.11
C PHE A 171 13.14 -7.93 0.15
N ALA A 172 13.86 -8.92 0.67
CA ALA A 172 14.47 -9.98 -0.16
C ALA A 172 13.41 -10.76 -0.96
N TYR A 173 12.27 -11.07 -0.32
CA TYR A 173 11.13 -11.69 -1.00
C TYR A 173 10.58 -10.82 -2.14
N VAL A 174 10.38 -9.53 -1.88
CA VAL A 174 9.89 -8.57 -2.87
C VAL A 174 10.83 -8.45 -4.06
N VAL A 175 12.13 -8.30 -3.81
CA VAL A 175 13.14 -8.20 -4.87
C VAL A 175 13.14 -9.46 -5.76
N GLY A 176 13.05 -10.64 -5.16
CA GLY A 176 12.93 -11.90 -5.90
C GLY A 176 11.67 -11.95 -6.74
N TYR A 177 10.53 -11.59 -6.15
CA TYR A 177 9.24 -11.65 -6.84
C TYR A 177 9.13 -10.61 -7.97
N VAL A 178 9.51 -9.37 -7.71
CA VAL A 178 9.54 -8.29 -8.71
C VAL A 178 10.51 -8.64 -9.84
N GLY A 179 11.71 -9.17 -9.50
CA GLY A 179 12.67 -9.62 -10.49
C GLY A 179 12.11 -10.72 -11.40
N ALA A 180 11.44 -11.72 -10.83
CA ALA A 180 10.79 -12.78 -11.59
C ALA A 180 9.67 -12.25 -12.48
N ALA A 181 8.80 -11.37 -11.95
CA ALA A 181 7.71 -10.77 -12.72
C ALA A 181 8.23 -9.90 -13.89
N LEU A 182 9.29 -9.12 -13.67
CA LEU A 182 9.92 -8.33 -14.72
C LEU A 182 10.63 -9.20 -15.75
N ALA A 183 11.29 -10.30 -15.34
CA ALA A 183 11.86 -11.26 -16.27
C ALA A 183 10.79 -11.87 -17.18
N VAL A 184 9.64 -12.25 -16.62
CA VAL A 184 8.48 -12.71 -17.41
C VAL A 184 8.00 -11.60 -18.35
N ALA A 185 7.88 -10.36 -17.88
CA ALA A 185 7.49 -9.23 -18.73
C ALA A 185 8.41 -9.07 -19.94
N VAL A 186 9.73 -9.13 -19.74
CA VAL A 186 10.72 -9.01 -20.82
C VAL A 186 10.64 -10.17 -21.80
N THR A 187 10.39 -11.40 -21.32
CA THR A 187 10.27 -12.57 -22.23
C THR A 187 8.97 -12.58 -23.02
N LEU A 188 7.95 -11.91 -22.51
CA LEU A 188 6.66 -11.78 -23.19
C LEU A 188 6.59 -10.59 -24.15
N PHE A 189 7.49 -9.61 -24.03
CA PHE A 189 7.60 -8.45 -24.89
C PHE A 189 8.26 -8.82 -26.22
#